data_14f0c37d1b1833bea99fd09c9a0759e3
#
_entry.id   14f0c37d1b1833bea99fd09c9a0759e3
#
_cell.length_a   1.000
_cell.length_b   1.000
_cell.length_c   1.000
_cell.angle_alpha   90.00
_cell.angle_beta   90.00
_cell.angle_gamma   90.00
#
_symmetry.space_group_name_H-M   'P 1'
#
loop_
_entity.id
_entity.type
_entity.pdbx_description
1 polymer ?
#
loop_
_entity_poly.entity_id
_entity_poly.type
_entity_poly.pdbx_seq_one_letter_code
_entity_poly.pdbx_strand_id
1 'polypeptide(L)'
;MKRVCVALAALAFSSSTAQARPLRIMALDQCADQYVLALAPDADIALSPRADDPDAWLRQQAVGHRRLRPTLEAAVGFQPDVVVRYWGGEPRLLAALAQRGVKVVTIDDAVDLEGVRRNIRNVARDLDQMPRGQALERRMDGKLAKAAPVKRSAEAPVAVYLTSGGFTAGPGTLMDAMIRAAGFRNLSAAPGFGALSVERIALNPPVRFVLGFFDQLRADLRGPGRHPVVARAAEGRTAARLPAATLTCPAWFAADAVEMMAKGRP
;
A
#
# COMPACT_ATOMS: atom_id res chain seq x y z
N MET A 1 54.59 -43.45 49.46
CA MET A 1 53.80 -42.26 49.15
C MET A 1 53.41 -42.33 47.66
N LYS A 2 52.17 -42.80 47.36
CA LYS A 2 51.64 -42.91 45.97
C LYS A 2 50.77 -41.70 45.69
N ARG A 3 51.22 -40.86 44.73
CA ARG A 3 50.42 -39.70 44.23
C ARG A 3 49.38 -40.19 43.17
N VAL A 4 48.10 -40.01 43.47
CA VAL A 4 47.00 -40.26 42.54
C VAL A 4 46.74 -38.96 41.80
N CYS A 5 46.98 -38.93 40.47
CA CYS A 5 46.55 -37.85 39.61
C CYS A 5 45.12 -38.08 39.16
N VAL A 6 44.21 -37.21 39.57
CA VAL A 6 42.81 -37.19 39.09
C VAL A 6 42.77 -36.30 37.86
N ALA A 7 42.51 -36.86 36.70
CA ALA A 7 42.27 -36.12 35.45
C ALA A 7 40.80 -35.72 35.40
N LEU A 8 40.50 -34.39 35.47
CA LEU A 8 39.18 -33.85 35.20
C LEU A 8 39.00 -33.76 33.67
N ALA A 9 38.10 -34.59 33.13
CA ALA A 9 37.63 -34.46 31.75
C ALA A 9 36.56 -33.38 31.68
N ALA A 10 36.89 -32.22 31.07
CA ALA A 10 35.92 -31.16 30.77
C ALA A 10 35.08 -31.57 29.57
N LEU A 11 33.80 -31.90 29.76
CA LEU A 11 32.81 -32.09 28.72
C LEU A 11 32.42 -30.73 28.16
N ALA A 12 32.92 -30.36 26.97
CA ALA A 12 32.48 -29.23 26.20
C ALA A 12 31.10 -29.52 25.60
N PHE A 13 30.04 -28.96 26.15
CA PHE A 13 28.72 -28.93 25.55
C PHE A 13 28.76 -27.96 24.35
N SER A 14 28.90 -28.50 23.15
CA SER A 14 28.69 -27.76 21.92
C SER A 14 27.20 -27.46 21.79
N SER A 15 26.78 -26.27 22.18
CA SER A 15 25.40 -25.78 21.91
C SER A 15 25.26 -25.58 20.42
N SER A 16 24.75 -26.59 19.69
CA SER A 16 24.28 -26.40 18.33
C SER A 16 23.10 -25.44 18.35
N THR A 17 23.33 -24.18 17.95
CA THR A 17 22.26 -23.25 17.66
C THR A 17 21.51 -23.81 16.46
N ALA A 18 20.38 -24.47 16.69
CA ALA A 18 19.46 -24.83 15.63
C ALA A 18 19.07 -23.55 14.90
N GLN A 19 19.53 -23.39 13.68
CA GLN A 19 19.17 -22.25 12.84
C GLN A 19 17.68 -22.35 12.54
N ALA A 20 16.88 -21.48 13.17
CA ALA A 20 15.44 -21.46 12.93
C ALA A 20 15.20 -21.25 11.43
N ARG A 21 14.32 -22.06 10.84
CA ARG A 21 13.95 -21.89 9.42
C ARG A 21 13.39 -20.48 9.20
N PRO A 22 13.62 -19.88 8.03
CA PRO A 22 13.03 -18.59 7.69
C PRO A 22 11.51 -18.60 7.86
N LEU A 23 10.96 -17.49 8.35
CA LEU A 23 9.51 -17.28 8.42
C LEU A 23 8.91 -17.41 7.01
N ARG A 24 7.84 -18.19 6.86
CA ARG A 24 7.16 -18.40 5.58
C ARG A 24 5.92 -17.54 5.51
N ILE A 25 5.88 -16.60 4.58
CA ILE A 25 4.80 -15.64 4.45
C ILE A 25 4.14 -15.79 3.08
N MET A 26 2.82 -15.92 3.07
CA MET A 26 2.04 -15.91 1.83
C MET A 26 1.18 -14.65 1.75
N ALA A 27 1.41 -13.83 0.74
CA ALA A 27 0.57 -12.67 0.44
C ALA A 27 -0.62 -13.11 -0.44
N LEU A 28 -1.83 -12.71 -0.07
CA LEU A 28 -3.05 -13.17 -0.74
C LEU A 28 -3.57 -12.18 -1.82
N ASP A 29 -3.01 -10.98 -1.89
CA ASP A 29 -3.38 -9.95 -2.85
C ASP A 29 -2.24 -8.96 -3.09
N GLN A 30 -2.41 -8.11 -4.11
CA GLN A 30 -1.41 -7.12 -4.52
C GLN A 30 -0.99 -6.15 -3.41
N CYS A 31 -1.90 -5.76 -2.51
CA CYS A 31 -1.56 -4.85 -1.42
C CYS A 31 -0.75 -5.57 -0.34
N ALA A 32 -1.10 -6.82 -0.03
CA ALA A 32 -0.31 -7.67 0.86
C ALA A 32 1.11 -7.88 0.33
N ASP A 33 1.27 -8.07 -1.00
CA ASP A 33 2.59 -8.19 -1.63
C ASP A 33 3.49 -7.00 -1.29
N GLN A 34 2.95 -5.76 -1.36
CA GLN A 34 3.73 -4.56 -1.08
C GLN A 34 4.22 -4.53 0.37
N TYR A 35 3.34 -4.84 1.33
CA TYR A 35 3.69 -4.85 2.75
C TYR A 35 4.72 -5.94 3.07
N VAL A 36 4.54 -7.15 2.54
CA VAL A 36 5.47 -8.27 2.79
C VAL A 36 6.84 -7.98 2.21
N LEU A 37 6.92 -7.50 0.96
CA LEU A 37 8.18 -7.12 0.32
C LEU A 37 8.93 -6.01 1.06
N ALA A 38 8.19 -5.02 1.59
CA ALA A 38 8.79 -3.90 2.31
C ALA A 38 9.24 -4.26 3.74
N LEU A 39 8.48 -5.11 4.43
CA LEU A 39 8.67 -5.37 5.85
C LEU A 39 9.47 -6.65 6.13
N ALA A 40 9.33 -7.68 5.32
CA ALA A 40 9.95 -8.99 5.58
C ALA A 40 10.73 -9.56 4.37
N PRO A 41 11.63 -8.79 3.72
CA PRO A 41 12.33 -9.25 2.51
C PRO A 41 13.23 -10.47 2.73
N ASP A 42 13.59 -10.79 3.98
CA ASP A 42 14.45 -11.94 4.32
C ASP A 42 13.64 -13.22 4.61
N ALA A 43 12.30 -13.15 4.55
CA ALA A 43 11.42 -14.30 4.74
C ALA A 43 11.34 -15.18 3.46
N ASP A 44 10.90 -16.44 3.60
CA ASP A 44 10.46 -17.25 2.45
C ASP A 44 9.06 -16.76 2.02
N ILE A 45 9.02 -16.00 0.92
CA ILE A 45 7.83 -15.27 0.49
C ILE A 45 7.19 -15.94 -0.72
N ALA A 46 5.88 -16.18 -0.63
CA ALA A 46 5.02 -16.45 -1.76
C ALA A 46 4.09 -15.25 -2.00
N LEU A 47 4.20 -14.64 -3.17
CA LEU A 47 3.43 -13.47 -3.57
C LEU A 47 2.19 -13.85 -4.37
N SER A 48 1.23 -12.93 -4.45
CA SER A 48 0.04 -13.08 -5.29
C SER A 48 0.40 -13.06 -6.78
N PRO A 49 -0.49 -13.57 -7.66
CA PRO A 49 -0.27 -13.51 -9.11
C PRO A 49 -0.14 -12.09 -9.68
N ARG A 50 -0.50 -11.06 -8.89
CA ARG A 50 -0.50 -9.65 -9.31
C ARG A 50 0.66 -8.83 -8.77
N ALA A 51 1.62 -9.46 -8.12
CA ALA A 51 2.73 -8.77 -7.45
C ALA A 51 3.65 -7.98 -8.39
N ASP A 52 3.67 -8.32 -9.68
CA ASP A 52 4.46 -7.67 -10.73
C ASP A 52 3.60 -6.94 -11.78
N ASP A 53 2.30 -6.80 -11.55
CA ASP A 53 1.44 -5.95 -12.40
C ASP A 53 2.06 -4.54 -12.54
N PRO A 54 1.87 -3.85 -13.67
CA PRO A 54 2.41 -2.50 -13.88
C PRO A 54 1.97 -1.47 -12.83
N ASP A 55 0.84 -1.70 -12.18
CA ASP A 55 0.28 -0.88 -11.10
C ASP A 55 0.67 -1.37 -9.68
N ALA A 56 1.62 -2.31 -9.57
CA ALA A 56 2.22 -2.71 -8.30
C ALA A 56 3.44 -1.82 -7.98
N TRP A 57 3.43 -1.19 -6.82
CA TRP A 57 4.47 -0.22 -6.42
C TRP A 57 5.87 -0.84 -6.33
N LEU A 58 5.99 -2.03 -5.73
CA LEU A 58 7.25 -2.75 -5.56
C LEU A 58 7.46 -3.86 -6.61
N ARG A 59 6.90 -3.73 -7.81
CA ARG A 59 6.94 -4.76 -8.86
C ARG A 59 8.35 -5.27 -9.17
N GLN A 60 9.36 -4.39 -9.10
CA GLN A 60 10.76 -4.78 -9.35
C GLN A 60 11.31 -5.69 -8.25
N GLN A 61 10.92 -5.46 -7.01
CA GLN A 61 11.31 -6.30 -5.87
C GLN A 61 10.58 -7.64 -5.88
N ALA A 62 9.44 -7.72 -6.57
CA ALA A 62 8.69 -8.95 -6.71
C ALA A 62 9.34 -9.97 -7.66
N VAL A 63 10.32 -9.54 -8.47
CA VAL A 63 11.04 -10.43 -9.40
C VAL A 63 11.82 -11.50 -8.65
N GLY A 64 11.71 -12.74 -9.09
CA GLY A 64 12.38 -13.90 -8.46
C GLY A 64 11.61 -14.55 -7.31
N HIS A 65 10.60 -13.90 -6.75
CA HIS A 65 9.75 -14.53 -5.74
C HIS A 65 8.72 -15.47 -6.37
N ARG A 66 8.37 -16.53 -5.62
CA ARG A 66 7.32 -17.48 -5.99
C ARG A 66 5.98 -16.76 -6.10
N ARG A 67 5.17 -17.15 -7.11
CA ARG A 67 3.80 -16.67 -7.30
C ARG A 67 2.82 -17.79 -6.98
N LEU A 68 1.86 -17.56 -6.09
CA LEU A 68 0.84 -18.53 -5.74
C LEU A 68 -0.55 -17.88 -5.80
N ARG A 69 -1.52 -18.61 -6.34
CA ARG A 69 -2.92 -18.21 -6.22
C ARG A 69 -3.39 -18.40 -4.77
N PRO A 70 -4.27 -17.53 -4.25
CA PRO A 70 -4.79 -17.64 -2.88
C PRO A 70 -5.84 -18.77 -2.77
N THR A 71 -5.38 -20.01 -2.95
CA THR A 71 -6.19 -21.24 -2.81
C THR A 71 -5.70 -22.07 -1.63
N LEU A 72 -6.56 -22.94 -1.12
CA LEU A 72 -6.19 -23.82 0.00
C LEU A 72 -5.09 -24.80 -0.40
N GLU A 73 -5.14 -25.35 -1.60
CA GLU A 73 -4.12 -26.28 -2.12
C GLU A 73 -2.74 -25.62 -2.17
N ALA A 74 -2.68 -24.39 -2.72
CA ALA A 74 -1.44 -23.63 -2.80
C ALA A 74 -0.90 -23.30 -1.40
N ALA A 75 -1.77 -22.91 -0.47
CA ALA A 75 -1.38 -22.64 0.91
C ALA A 75 -0.91 -23.89 1.65
N VAL A 76 -1.59 -25.03 1.48
CA VAL A 76 -1.18 -26.32 2.06
C VAL A 76 0.18 -26.77 1.49
N GLY A 77 0.39 -26.61 0.20
CA GLY A 77 1.67 -26.94 -0.44
C GLY A 77 2.82 -26.02 -0.03
N PHE A 78 2.53 -24.75 0.20
CA PHE A 78 3.51 -23.76 0.67
C PHE A 78 3.75 -23.83 2.17
N GLN A 79 2.78 -24.23 2.99
CA GLN A 79 2.84 -24.29 4.46
C GLN A 79 3.27 -22.95 5.09
N PRO A 80 2.52 -21.87 4.89
CA PRO A 80 2.87 -20.59 5.47
C PRO A 80 2.72 -20.59 6.99
N ASP A 81 3.57 -19.87 7.69
CA ASP A 81 3.41 -19.53 9.11
C ASP A 81 2.43 -18.37 9.27
N VAL A 82 2.46 -17.45 8.28
CA VAL A 82 1.64 -16.23 8.26
C VAL A 82 1.07 -16.02 6.87
N VAL A 83 -0.18 -15.61 6.79
CA VAL A 83 -0.76 -15.04 5.57
C VAL A 83 -1.04 -13.56 5.81
N VAL A 84 -0.74 -12.73 4.81
CA VAL A 84 -1.05 -11.29 4.82
C VAL A 84 -2.08 -11.02 3.74
N ARG A 85 -3.07 -10.20 4.04
CA ARG A 85 -4.14 -9.83 3.11
C ARG A 85 -4.62 -8.39 3.32
N TYR A 86 -5.15 -7.82 2.25
CA TYR A 86 -6.02 -6.64 2.29
C TYR A 86 -7.47 -7.09 2.03
N TRP A 87 -7.78 -7.43 0.81
CA TRP A 87 -9.09 -7.95 0.39
C TRP A 87 -9.03 -9.41 -0.11
N GLY A 88 -7.82 -9.93 -0.32
CA GLY A 88 -7.59 -11.28 -0.81
C GLY A 88 -7.97 -12.37 0.21
N GLY A 89 -8.18 -13.57 -0.31
CA GLY A 89 -8.54 -14.75 0.49
C GLY A 89 -10.04 -14.81 0.79
N GLU A 90 -10.69 -15.83 0.25
CA GLU A 90 -12.09 -16.11 0.55
C GLU A 90 -12.26 -16.52 2.02
N PRO A 91 -13.42 -16.25 2.65
CA PRO A 91 -13.67 -16.58 4.05
C PRO A 91 -13.40 -18.06 4.41
N ARG A 92 -13.71 -19.00 3.51
CA ARG A 92 -13.45 -20.44 3.70
C ARG A 92 -11.94 -20.73 3.75
N LEU A 93 -11.15 -20.10 2.89
CA LEU A 93 -9.69 -20.23 2.90
C LEU A 93 -9.12 -19.71 4.23
N LEU A 94 -9.52 -18.51 4.64
CA LEU A 94 -9.04 -17.90 5.88
C LEU A 94 -9.39 -18.74 7.12
N ALA A 95 -10.61 -19.25 7.19
CA ALA A 95 -11.04 -20.15 8.28
C ALA A 95 -10.22 -21.45 8.31
N ALA A 96 -9.99 -22.06 7.14
CA ALA A 96 -9.20 -23.28 7.04
C ALA A 96 -7.72 -23.09 7.41
N LEU A 97 -7.15 -21.92 7.13
CA LEU A 97 -5.78 -21.54 7.52
C LEU A 97 -5.70 -21.30 9.05
N ALA A 98 -6.65 -20.56 9.60
CA ALA A 98 -6.73 -20.31 11.04
C ALA A 98 -6.86 -21.62 11.86
N GLN A 99 -7.69 -22.58 11.39
CA GLN A 99 -7.81 -23.91 12.01
C GLN A 99 -6.49 -24.71 12.00
N ARG A 100 -5.57 -24.39 11.08
CA ARG A 100 -4.24 -25.01 10.99
C ARG A 100 -3.17 -24.23 11.76
N GLY A 101 -3.56 -23.22 12.54
CA GLY A 101 -2.63 -22.38 13.31
C GLY A 101 -1.88 -21.36 12.48
N VAL A 102 -2.25 -21.13 11.21
CA VAL A 102 -1.64 -20.09 10.37
C VAL A 102 -2.15 -18.73 10.83
N LYS A 103 -1.23 -17.81 11.15
CA LYS A 103 -1.56 -16.45 11.54
C LYS A 103 -2.11 -15.68 10.33
N VAL A 104 -3.26 -15.04 10.47
CA VAL A 104 -3.85 -14.17 9.46
C VAL A 104 -3.63 -12.70 9.85
N VAL A 105 -2.89 -11.95 9.04
CA VAL A 105 -2.63 -10.53 9.21
C VAL A 105 -3.43 -9.76 8.17
N THR A 106 -4.30 -8.86 8.62
CA THR A 106 -5.15 -8.06 7.74
C THR A 106 -4.66 -6.62 7.71
N ILE A 107 -4.54 -6.07 6.51
CA ILE A 107 -4.36 -4.65 6.26
C ILE A 107 -5.77 -4.03 6.25
N ASP A 108 -6.01 -3.03 7.09
CA ASP A 108 -7.32 -2.40 7.19
C ASP A 108 -7.51 -1.31 6.11
N ASP A 109 -8.77 -0.99 5.82
CA ASP A 109 -9.08 0.21 5.06
C ASP A 109 -8.57 1.45 5.79
N ALA A 110 -7.96 2.36 5.05
CA ALA A 110 -7.50 3.63 5.59
C ALA A 110 -8.24 4.80 4.90
N VAL A 111 -8.92 5.59 5.68
CA VAL A 111 -9.63 6.80 5.22
C VAL A 111 -8.75 8.06 5.31
N ASP A 112 -7.58 7.94 5.95
CA ASP A 112 -6.62 9.02 6.15
C ASP A 112 -5.18 8.49 6.26
N LEU A 113 -4.23 9.42 6.33
CA LEU A 113 -2.81 9.08 6.42
C LEU A 113 -2.43 8.45 7.77
N GLU A 114 -3.21 8.70 8.84
CA GLU A 114 -3.00 8.03 10.13
C GLU A 114 -3.46 6.57 10.08
N GLY A 115 -4.51 6.27 9.34
CA GLY A 115 -4.91 4.89 9.03
C GLY A 115 -3.78 4.12 8.31
N VAL A 116 -3.10 4.76 7.37
CA VAL A 116 -1.91 4.17 6.72
C VAL A 116 -0.80 3.90 7.72
N ARG A 117 -0.50 4.82 8.64
CA ARG A 117 0.51 4.60 9.70
C ARG A 117 0.12 3.43 10.61
N ARG A 118 -1.17 3.34 10.99
CA ARG A 118 -1.66 2.19 11.78
C ARG A 118 -1.44 0.88 11.05
N ASN A 119 -1.71 0.81 9.75
CA ASN A 119 -1.44 -0.38 8.94
C ASN A 119 0.04 -0.75 8.96
N ILE A 120 0.94 0.22 8.73
CA ILE A 120 2.39 -0.03 8.78
C ILE A 120 2.79 -0.63 10.14
N ARG A 121 2.37 0.00 11.25
CA ARG A 121 2.69 -0.45 12.61
C ARG A 121 2.12 -1.83 12.92
N ASN A 122 0.85 -2.07 12.56
CA ASN A 122 0.16 -3.33 12.85
C ASN A 122 0.78 -4.49 12.08
N VAL A 123 0.98 -4.34 10.77
CA VAL A 123 1.61 -5.38 9.96
C VAL A 123 3.06 -5.63 10.38
N ALA A 124 3.84 -4.56 10.68
CA ALA A 124 5.21 -4.70 11.17
C ALA A 124 5.27 -5.44 12.51
N ARG A 125 4.37 -5.13 13.45
CA ARG A 125 4.27 -5.84 14.73
C ARG A 125 3.92 -7.32 14.51
N ASP A 126 2.95 -7.58 13.66
CA ASP A 126 2.43 -8.92 13.42
C ASP A 126 3.41 -9.82 12.65
N LEU A 127 4.38 -9.23 11.94
CA LEU A 127 5.48 -9.91 11.27
C LEU A 127 6.80 -9.87 12.09
N ASP A 128 6.81 -9.35 13.33
CA ASP A 128 8.01 -9.12 14.14
C ASP A 128 9.08 -8.25 13.46
N GLN A 129 8.63 -7.26 12.65
CA GLN A 129 9.45 -6.36 11.85
C GLN A 129 9.33 -4.88 12.28
N MET A 130 9.15 -4.62 13.59
CA MET A 130 8.96 -3.26 14.11
C MET A 130 10.03 -2.25 13.68
N PRO A 131 11.35 -2.59 13.65
CA PRO A 131 12.35 -1.63 13.17
C PRO A 131 12.14 -1.20 11.71
N ARG A 132 11.73 -2.13 10.84
CA ARG A 132 11.43 -1.85 9.43
C ARG A 132 10.14 -1.03 9.29
N GLY A 133 9.11 -1.36 10.07
CA GLY A 133 7.88 -0.57 10.13
C GLY A 133 8.14 0.88 10.51
N GLN A 134 8.93 1.12 11.55
CA GLN A 134 9.31 2.47 11.98
C GLN A 134 10.14 3.21 10.91
N ALA A 135 11.05 2.52 10.21
CA ALA A 135 11.80 3.13 9.11
C ALA A 135 10.89 3.52 7.94
N LEU A 136 9.89 2.68 7.63
CA LEU A 136 8.91 2.94 6.58
C LEU A 136 8.01 4.12 6.92
N GLU A 137 7.54 4.20 8.18
CA GLU A 137 6.74 5.32 8.69
C GLU A 137 7.54 6.63 8.65
N ARG A 138 8.78 6.65 9.14
CA ARG A 138 9.66 7.85 9.05
C ARG A 138 9.87 8.30 7.60
N ARG A 139 10.04 7.37 6.66
CA ARG A 139 10.17 7.69 5.23
C ARG A 139 8.91 8.35 4.67
N MET A 140 7.74 7.80 5.02
CA MET A 140 6.44 8.38 4.67
C MET A 140 6.31 9.79 5.24
N ASP A 141 6.56 9.98 6.54
CA ASP A 141 6.44 11.27 7.22
C ASP A 141 7.41 12.32 6.69
N GLY A 142 8.63 11.93 6.36
CA GLY A 142 9.60 12.81 5.72
C GLY A 142 9.12 13.35 4.37
N LYS A 143 8.44 12.52 3.56
CA LYS A 143 7.81 12.96 2.31
C LYS A 143 6.63 13.90 2.54
N LEU A 144 5.74 13.55 3.48
CA LEU A 144 4.61 14.38 3.83
C LEU A 144 5.03 15.75 4.36
N ALA A 145 6.08 15.80 5.19
CA ALA A 145 6.64 17.06 5.69
C ALA A 145 7.19 17.95 4.56
N LYS A 146 7.88 17.38 3.59
CA LYS A 146 8.38 18.11 2.40
C LYS A 146 7.24 18.62 1.50
N ALA A 147 6.16 17.84 1.39
CA ALA A 147 5.00 18.19 0.58
C ALA A 147 4.07 19.21 1.25
N ALA A 148 4.16 19.38 2.58
CA ALA A 148 3.30 20.26 3.34
C ALA A 148 3.41 21.72 2.82
N PRO A 149 2.30 22.48 2.77
CA PRO A 149 2.35 23.90 2.41
C PRO A 149 3.04 24.70 3.52
N VAL A 150 3.87 25.67 3.14
CA VAL A 150 4.60 26.55 4.08
C VAL A 150 3.64 27.34 4.96
N LYS A 151 2.48 27.75 4.42
CA LYS A 151 1.39 28.38 5.18
C LYS A 151 0.08 27.68 4.83
N ARG A 152 -0.67 27.28 5.84
CA ARG A 152 -2.07 26.88 5.64
C ARG A 152 -2.89 28.13 5.41
N SER A 153 -3.29 28.37 4.16
CA SER A 153 -4.13 29.51 3.79
C SER A 153 -5.59 29.10 3.72
N ALA A 154 -6.49 29.99 4.17
CA ALA A 154 -7.92 29.88 3.86
C ALA A 154 -8.17 29.93 2.34
N GLU A 155 -7.23 30.47 1.59
CA GLU A 155 -7.23 30.59 0.12
C GLU A 155 -6.51 29.42 -0.58
N ALA A 156 -6.40 28.25 0.09
CA ALA A 156 -5.79 27.08 -0.55
C ALA A 156 -6.43 26.80 -1.92
N PRO A 157 -5.63 26.52 -2.95
CA PRO A 157 -6.16 26.29 -4.30
C PRO A 157 -7.10 25.07 -4.30
N VAL A 158 -8.17 25.16 -5.09
CA VAL A 158 -9.18 24.10 -5.17
C VAL A 158 -8.77 23.07 -6.22
N ALA A 159 -8.83 21.82 -5.88
CA ALA A 159 -8.60 20.71 -6.81
C ALA A 159 -9.73 19.68 -6.73
N VAL A 160 -9.98 19.00 -7.86
CA VAL A 160 -10.86 17.83 -7.93
C VAL A 160 -10.06 16.61 -8.34
N TYR A 161 -10.28 15.51 -7.62
CA TYR A 161 -9.81 14.20 -8.05
C TYR A 161 -10.74 13.63 -9.11
N LEU A 162 -10.16 13.05 -10.16
CA LEU A 162 -10.91 12.40 -11.23
C LEU A 162 -10.19 11.15 -11.71
N THR A 163 -10.91 10.02 -11.73
CA THR A 163 -10.42 8.77 -12.31
C THR A 163 -10.77 8.67 -13.80
N SER A 164 -10.10 7.76 -14.51
CA SER A 164 -10.45 7.40 -15.89
C SER A 164 -11.91 6.94 -16.03
N GLY A 165 -12.46 6.29 -14.99
CA GLY A 165 -13.87 5.87 -14.91
C GLY A 165 -14.86 6.98 -14.58
N GLY A 166 -14.41 8.25 -14.39
CA GLY A 166 -15.30 9.37 -14.06
C GLY A 166 -15.68 9.49 -12.59
N PHE A 167 -14.97 8.81 -11.69
CA PHE A 167 -15.22 8.90 -10.25
C PHE A 167 -14.37 9.99 -9.60
N THR A 168 -14.91 10.59 -8.55
CA THR A 168 -14.23 11.52 -7.64
C THR A 168 -14.28 10.97 -6.22
N ALA A 169 -13.55 11.61 -5.30
CA ALA A 169 -13.47 11.26 -3.89
C ALA A 169 -13.62 12.51 -3.02
N GLY A 170 -14.48 12.43 -2.02
CA GLY A 170 -14.74 13.50 -1.06
C GLY A 170 -14.33 13.14 0.37
N PRO A 171 -14.83 13.89 1.37
CA PRO A 171 -14.52 13.68 2.78
C PRO A 171 -14.72 12.22 3.22
N GLY A 172 -13.86 11.75 4.13
CA GLY A 172 -13.88 10.37 4.61
C GLY A 172 -13.18 9.37 3.68
N THR A 173 -12.40 9.84 2.71
CA THR A 173 -11.55 8.99 1.86
C THR A 173 -10.08 9.34 2.02
N LEU A 174 -9.20 8.36 1.84
CA LEU A 174 -7.76 8.57 1.84
C LEU A 174 -7.34 9.60 0.78
N MET A 175 -8.01 9.62 -0.38
CA MET A 175 -7.73 10.59 -1.43
C MET A 175 -8.01 12.02 -0.99
N ASP A 176 -9.10 12.28 -0.27
CA ASP A 176 -9.39 13.59 0.31
C ASP A 176 -8.31 14.03 1.31
N ALA A 177 -7.87 13.11 2.17
CA ALA A 177 -6.77 13.36 3.11
C ALA A 177 -5.46 13.69 2.37
N MET A 178 -5.15 12.99 1.27
CA MET A 178 -3.97 13.25 0.44
C MET A 178 -4.04 14.61 -0.26
N ILE A 179 -5.18 14.97 -0.83
CA ILE A 179 -5.42 16.29 -1.47
C ILE A 179 -5.15 17.41 -0.45
N ARG A 180 -5.68 17.28 0.75
CA ARG A 180 -5.49 18.27 1.83
C ARG A 180 -4.05 18.31 2.33
N ALA A 181 -3.40 17.14 2.46
CA ALA A 181 -1.98 17.07 2.83
C ALA A 181 -1.08 17.73 1.79
N ALA A 182 -1.45 17.65 0.51
CA ALA A 182 -0.77 18.33 -0.58
C ALA A 182 -1.05 19.85 -0.64
N GLY A 183 -1.84 20.40 0.27
CA GLY A 183 -2.12 21.84 0.36
C GLY A 183 -3.24 22.34 -0.56
N PHE A 184 -4.09 21.44 -1.06
CA PHE A 184 -5.29 21.80 -1.81
C PHE A 184 -6.55 21.71 -0.94
N ARG A 185 -7.58 22.43 -1.32
CA ARG A 185 -8.94 22.22 -0.87
C ARG A 185 -9.66 21.31 -1.87
N ASN A 186 -10.29 20.25 -1.38
CA ASN A 186 -11.02 19.33 -2.26
C ASN A 186 -12.33 19.97 -2.73
N LEU A 187 -12.59 19.94 -4.03
CA LEU A 187 -13.83 20.42 -4.64
C LEU A 187 -15.04 19.52 -4.29
N SER A 188 -14.81 18.21 -4.15
CA SER A 188 -15.87 17.26 -3.81
C SER A 188 -16.28 17.44 -2.34
N ALA A 189 -17.50 17.95 -2.11
CA ALA A 189 -18.06 18.14 -0.76
C ALA A 189 -18.87 16.92 -0.28
N ALA A 190 -19.34 16.07 -1.19
CA ALA A 190 -20.06 14.84 -0.84
C ALA A 190 -19.09 13.81 -0.24
N PRO A 191 -19.44 13.16 0.89
CA PRO A 191 -18.57 12.16 1.51
C PRO A 191 -18.45 10.90 0.65
N GLY A 192 -17.31 10.21 0.79
CA GLY A 192 -17.05 8.97 0.08
C GLY A 192 -16.69 9.17 -1.40
N PHE A 193 -16.92 8.14 -2.19
CA PHE A 193 -16.69 8.15 -3.63
C PHE A 193 -17.99 8.47 -4.37
N GLY A 194 -17.90 9.24 -5.47
CA GLY A 194 -19.05 9.61 -6.30
C GLY A 194 -18.68 9.78 -7.76
N ALA A 195 -19.68 9.83 -8.63
CA ALA A 195 -19.48 10.15 -10.04
C ALA A 195 -19.37 11.67 -10.24
N LEU A 196 -18.47 12.08 -11.13
CA LEU A 196 -18.36 13.46 -11.58
C LEU A 196 -18.88 13.55 -13.02
N SER A 197 -20.01 14.26 -13.25
CA SER A 197 -20.61 14.31 -14.59
C SER A 197 -19.78 15.15 -15.56
N VAL A 198 -19.72 14.69 -16.79
CA VAL A 198 -19.04 15.39 -17.90
C VAL A 198 -19.67 16.76 -18.16
N GLU A 199 -21.01 16.85 -18.06
CA GLU A 199 -21.78 18.09 -18.24
C GLU A 199 -21.42 19.12 -17.17
N ARG A 200 -21.29 18.67 -15.91
CA ARG A 200 -20.87 19.56 -14.82
C ARG A 200 -19.47 20.11 -15.02
N ILE A 201 -18.56 19.28 -15.53
CA ILE A 201 -17.18 19.72 -15.88
C ILE A 201 -17.23 20.72 -17.06
N ALA A 202 -18.10 20.48 -18.05
CA ALA A 202 -18.25 21.38 -19.20
C ALA A 202 -18.76 22.76 -18.81
N LEU A 203 -19.77 22.80 -17.94
CA LEU A 203 -20.43 24.05 -17.51
C LEU A 203 -19.58 24.82 -16.49
N ASN A 204 -18.94 24.14 -15.57
CA ASN A 204 -18.14 24.72 -14.48
C ASN A 204 -16.82 23.96 -14.34
N PRO A 205 -15.82 24.21 -15.20
CA PRO A 205 -14.59 23.46 -15.17
C PRO A 205 -13.82 23.74 -13.87
N PRO A 206 -13.34 22.70 -13.18
CA PRO A 206 -12.53 22.83 -11.97
C PRO A 206 -11.26 23.66 -12.20
N VAL A 207 -10.81 24.34 -11.15
CA VAL A 207 -9.57 25.16 -11.21
C VAL A 207 -8.34 24.28 -11.40
N ARG A 208 -8.29 23.13 -10.71
CA ARG A 208 -7.21 22.15 -10.84
C ARG A 208 -7.77 20.73 -10.85
N PHE A 209 -7.14 19.87 -11.63
CA PHE A 209 -7.43 18.42 -11.69
C PHE A 209 -6.28 17.63 -11.08
N VAL A 210 -6.62 16.63 -10.29
CA VAL A 210 -5.75 15.53 -9.89
C VAL A 210 -6.29 14.29 -10.59
N LEU A 211 -5.53 13.77 -11.54
CA LEU A 211 -5.96 12.64 -12.40
C LEU A 211 -5.36 11.33 -11.87
N GLY A 212 -6.18 10.32 -11.62
CA GLY A 212 -5.74 9.01 -11.15
C GLY A 212 -6.28 7.85 -11.97
N PHE A 213 -5.56 6.72 -11.97
CA PHE A 213 -5.92 5.50 -12.70
C PHE A 213 -6.05 5.63 -14.22
N PHE A 214 -5.39 6.63 -14.82
CA PHE A 214 -5.37 6.75 -16.29
C PHE A 214 -4.37 5.81 -16.95
N ASP A 215 -3.40 5.31 -16.20
CA ASP A 215 -2.35 4.36 -16.59
C ASP A 215 -2.61 2.94 -16.09
N GLN A 216 -3.74 2.68 -15.44
CA GLN A 216 -4.08 1.36 -14.93
C GLN A 216 -4.23 0.36 -16.08
N LEU A 217 -3.61 -0.82 -15.94
CA LEU A 217 -3.55 -1.85 -16.98
C LEU A 217 -4.95 -2.30 -17.48
N ARG A 218 -5.92 -2.33 -16.57
CA ARG A 218 -7.30 -2.75 -16.86
C ARG A 218 -8.29 -1.58 -16.81
N ALA A 219 -7.80 -0.36 -17.07
CA ALA A 219 -8.65 0.81 -17.09
C ALA A 219 -9.67 0.74 -18.25
N ASP A 220 -10.89 1.18 -17.97
CA ASP A 220 -11.85 1.41 -19.04
C ASP A 220 -11.38 2.57 -19.93
N LEU A 221 -11.01 2.24 -21.15
CA LEU A 221 -10.56 3.22 -22.14
C LEU A 221 -11.70 4.13 -22.64
N ARG A 222 -12.96 3.79 -22.36
CA ARG A 222 -14.18 4.54 -22.72
C ARG A 222 -14.81 5.24 -21.53
N GLY A 223 -14.20 5.18 -20.36
CA GLY A 223 -14.74 5.77 -19.12
C GLY A 223 -14.98 7.28 -19.26
N PRO A 224 -16.00 7.83 -18.56
CA PRO A 224 -16.36 9.26 -18.62
C PRO A 224 -15.20 10.21 -18.35
N GLY A 225 -14.21 9.83 -17.52
CA GLY A 225 -13.03 10.63 -17.25
C GLY A 225 -12.11 10.84 -18.47
N ARG A 226 -12.27 9.99 -19.51
CA ARG A 226 -11.52 10.11 -20.78
C ARG A 226 -12.30 10.87 -21.87
N HIS A 227 -13.49 11.37 -21.55
CA HIS A 227 -14.30 12.12 -22.51
C HIS A 227 -13.55 13.35 -23.05
N PRO A 228 -13.62 13.70 -24.36
CA PRO A 228 -12.90 14.83 -24.94
C PRO A 228 -13.15 16.17 -24.24
N VAL A 229 -14.35 16.39 -23.73
CA VAL A 229 -14.72 17.58 -22.94
C VAL A 229 -13.86 17.65 -21.67
N VAL A 230 -13.72 16.52 -20.96
CA VAL A 230 -12.91 16.43 -19.74
C VAL A 230 -11.43 16.67 -20.06
N ALA A 231 -10.92 16.05 -21.13
CA ALA A 231 -9.54 16.24 -21.58
C ALA A 231 -9.24 17.72 -21.86
N ARG A 232 -10.13 18.40 -22.59
CA ARG A 232 -10.04 19.85 -22.90
C ARG A 232 -10.12 20.71 -21.63
N ALA A 233 -11.03 20.38 -20.70
CA ALA A 233 -11.18 21.10 -19.44
C ALA A 233 -9.95 20.96 -18.53
N ALA A 234 -9.26 19.82 -18.58
CA ALA A 234 -8.05 19.53 -17.80
C ALA A 234 -6.76 20.10 -18.41
N GLU A 235 -6.78 20.53 -19.67
CA GLU A 235 -5.64 21.12 -20.36
C GLU A 235 -5.19 22.40 -19.64
N GLY A 236 -3.89 22.50 -19.31
CA GLY A 236 -3.31 23.60 -18.53
C GLY A 236 -3.78 23.67 -17.07
N ARG A 237 -4.69 22.80 -16.62
CA ARG A 237 -5.27 22.78 -15.27
C ARG A 237 -4.94 21.51 -14.49
N THR A 238 -4.15 20.60 -15.03
CA THR A 238 -3.75 19.38 -14.33
C THR A 238 -2.66 19.68 -13.31
N ALA A 239 -2.98 19.57 -12.02
CA ALA A 239 -2.01 19.69 -10.93
C ALA A 239 -1.12 18.42 -10.83
N ALA A 240 -1.73 17.25 -10.99
CA ALA A 240 -0.98 15.99 -10.98
C ALA A 240 -1.67 14.91 -11.81
N ARG A 241 -0.85 14.04 -12.43
CA ARG A 241 -1.25 12.72 -12.93
C ARG A 241 -0.63 11.68 -12.02
N LEU A 242 -1.44 11.02 -11.21
CA LEU A 242 -1.00 10.05 -10.23
C LEU A 242 -0.94 8.66 -10.88
N PRO A 243 0.22 8.00 -10.87
CA PRO A 243 0.30 6.61 -11.28
C PRO A 243 -0.63 5.72 -10.45
N ALA A 244 -1.30 4.76 -11.08
CA ALA A 244 -2.19 3.82 -10.40
C ALA A 244 -1.47 3.11 -9.25
N ALA A 245 -0.18 2.82 -9.41
CA ALA A 245 0.66 2.22 -8.38
C ALA A 245 0.69 2.99 -7.05
N THR A 246 0.47 4.31 -7.06
CA THR A 246 0.42 5.13 -5.84
C THR A 246 -0.95 5.15 -5.18
N LEU A 247 -1.98 4.61 -5.83
CA LEU A 247 -3.39 4.72 -5.43
C LEU A 247 -4.05 3.38 -5.12
N THR A 248 -3.43 2.27 -5.53
CA THR A 248 -4.04 0.93 -5.48
C THR A 248 -4.23 0.43 -4.05
N CYS A 249 -3.37 0.84 -3.11
CA CYS A 249 -3.34 0.32 -1.74
C CYS A 249 -3.24 1.42 -0.69
N PRO A 250 -3.84 1.24 0.50
CA PRO A 250 -3.66 2.13 1.64
C PRO A 250 -2.27 1.90 2.29
N ALA A 251 -1.21 2.40 1.64
CA ALA A 251 0.17 2.14 2.01
C ALA A 251 1.03 3.42 2.00
N TRP A 252 2.27 3.34 2.48
CA TRP A 252 3.20 4.46 2.68
C TRP A 252 3.46 5.28 1.40
N PHE A 253 3.33 4.67 0.23
CA PHE A 253 3.52 5.36 -1.05
C PHE A 253 2.36 6.32 -1.41
N ALA A 254 1.30 6.39 -0.60
CA ALA A 254 0.35 7.51 -0.63
C ALA A 254 1.07 8.85 -0.45
N ALA A 255 2.19 8.90 0.29
CA ALA A 255 3.02 10.09 0.44
C ALA A 255 3.69 10.50 -0.88
N ASP A 256 4.01 9.56 -1.78
CA ASP A 256 4.53 9.87 -3.11
C ASP A 256 3.48 10.60 -3.96
N ALA A 257 2.23 10.16 -3.90
CA ALA A 257 1.13 10.86 -4.55
C ALA A 257 0.91 12.27 -3.97
N VAL A 258 1.04 12.44 -2.64
CA VAL A 258 0.98 13.77 -1.99
C VAL A 258 2.10 14.67 -2.49
N GLU A 259 3.35 14.18 -2.59
CA GLU A 259 4.47 14.96 -3.14
C GLU A 259 4.22 15.36 -4.62
N MET A 260 3.68 14.44 -5.43
CA MET A 260 3.34 14.74 -6.84
C MET A 260 2.29 15.85 -6.93
N MET A 261 1.24 15.78 -6.13
CA MET A 261 0.21 16.81 -6.07
C MET A 261 0.78 18.16 -5.59
N ALA A 262 1.63 18.14 -4.58
CA ALA A 262 2.23 19.35 -4.01
C ALA A 262 3.09 20.13 -5.01
N LYS A 263 3.75 19.44 -5.95
CA LYS A 263 4.53 20.06 -7.05
C LYS A 263 3.64 20.83 -8.05
N GLY A 264 2.37 20.47 -8.17
CA GLY A 264 1.40 21.12 -9.04
C GLY A 264 0.62 22.26 -8.39
N ARG A 265 1.02 22.70 -7.19
CA ARG A 265 0.47 23.92 -6.59
C ARG A 265 0.88 25.14 -7.44
N PRO A 266 -0.01 26.14 -7.58
CA PRO A 266 0.32 27.38 -8.27
C PRO A 266 1.38 28.19 -7.53
#